data_de0367db80ededadc2148b510e68e443
#
_entry.id   de0367db80ededadc2148b510e68e443
#
_cell.length_a   1.000
_cell.length_b   1.000
_cell.length_c   1.000
_cell.angle_alpha   90.00
_cell.angle_beta   90.00
_cell.angle_gamma   90.00
#
_symmetry.space_group_name_H-M   'P 1'
#
loop_
_entity.id
_entity.type
_entity.pdbx_description
1 polymer ?
#
loop_
_entity_poly.entity_id
_entity_poly.type
_entity_poly.pdbx_seq_one_letter_code
_entity_poly.pdbx_strand_id
1 'polypeptide(L)'
;MTDIITAYQEIPEERRHIAAEELHEQVCADAQRAASAMLDFCRSLKTMRDTRLYTELGCTSFDDYVERKIGLKRRQVYNYIQTYERLGSTVLQSNAQLGITKLQLLCEISAPDIPAFLEENNLAGMTVAEIKRM
;
A
#
# COMPACT_ATOMS: atom_id res chain seq x y z
N MET A 1 -19.33 -11.59 -17.47
CA MET A 1 -17.95 -11.70 -17.23
C MET A 1 -17.61 -12.77 -16.25
N THR A 2 -17.76 -13.88 -16.66
CA THR A 2 -17.66 -15.00 -15.82
C THR A 2 -16.48 -15.77 -15.94
N ASP A 3 -15.77 -15.34 -16.79
CA ASP A 3 -15.10 -16.32 -17.47
C ASP A 3 -13.77 -16.67 -16.90
N ILE A 4 -13.08 -15.78 -16.15
CA ILE A 4 -11.81 -16.11 -15.50
C ILE A 4 -12.01 -17.13 -14.39
N ILE A 5 -13.01 -16.93 -13.54
CA ILE A 5 -13.28 -17.86 -12.44
C ILE A 5 -13.71 -19.22 -12.97
N THR A 6 -14.61 -19.22 -13.94
CA THR A 6 -15.09 -20.45 -14.55
C THR A 6 -13.97 -21.22 -15.24
N ALA A 7 -13.10 -20.52 -15.96
CA ALA A 7 -11.98 -21.14 -16.64
C ALA A 7 -11.04 -21.84 -15.66
N TYR A 8 -10.76 -21.23 -14.50
CA TYR A 8 -9.91 -21.85 -13.49
C TYR A 8 -10.59 -23.01 -12.78
N GLN A 9 -11.92 -22.97 -12.62
CA GLN A 9 -12.66 -24.06 -12.01
C GLN A 9 -12.70 -25.31 -12.89
N GLU A 10 -12.62 -25.13 -14.19
CA GLU A 10 -12.67 -26.24 -15.16
C GLU A 10 -11.32 -26.86 -15.49
N ILE A 11 -10.24 -26.40 -14.88
CA ILE A 11 -8.90 -26.92 -15.13
C ILE A 11 -8.79 -28.37 -14.64
N PRO A 12 -8.27 -29.30 -15.48
CA PRO A 12 -8.01 -30.66 -15.05
C PRO A 12 -7.09 -30.71 -13.83
N GLU A 13 -7.33 -31.67 -12.96
CA GLU A 13 -6.63 -31.77 -11.71
C GLU A 13 -5.11 -31.84 -11.87
N GLU A 14 -4.63 -32.55 -12.88
CA GLU A 14 -3.20 -32.68 -13.15
C GLU A 14 -2.53 -31.35 -13.55
N ARG A 15 -3.32 -30.35 -13.96
CA ARG A 15 -2.80 -29.02 -14.31
C ARG A 15 -3.04 -27.96 -13.26
N ARG A 16 -3.74 -28.30 -12.20
CA ARG A 16 -4.12 -27.34 -11.19
C ARG A 16 -2.91 -26.71 -10.49
N HIS A 17 -1.86 -27.49 -10.28
CA HIS A 17 -0.66 -26.98 -9.63
C HIS A 17 0.03 -25.91 -10.48
N ILE A 18 0.15 -26.16 -11.79
CA ILE A 18 0.75 -25.20 -12.72
C ILE A 18 -0.11 -23.94 -12.80
N ALA A 19 -1.43 -24.10 -12.89
CA ALA A 19 -2.35 -22.99 -12.95
C ALA A 19 -2.28 -22.15 -11.66
N ALA A 20 -2.15 -22.81 -10.52
CA ALA A 20 -2.02 -22.11 -9.24
C ALA A 20 -0.75 -21.27 -9.18
N GLU A 21 0.36 -21.80 -9.69
CA GLU A 21 1.62 -21.06 -9.71
C GLU A 21 1.55 -19.85 -10.64
N GLU A 22 0.97 -20.03 -11.82
CA GLU A 22 0.80 -18.96 -12.78
C GLU A 22 -0.09 -17.85 -12.23
N LEU A 23 -1.21 -18.23 -11.61
CA LEU A 23 -2.10 -17.24 -11.01
C LEU A 23 -1.45 -16.54 -9.83
N HIS A 24 -0.68 -17.27 -9.03
CA HIS A 24 0.06 -16.68 -7.93
C HIS A 24 1.05 -15.62 -8.41
N GLU A 25 1.77 -15.90 -9.49
CA GLU A 25 2.68 -14.92 -10.08
C GLU A 25 1.93 -13.66 -10.52
N GLN A 26 0.73 -13.83 -11.09
CA GLN A 26 -0.10 -12.70 -11.48
C GLN A 26 -0.57 -11.90 -10.27
N VAL A 27 -0.99 -12.57 -9.21
CA VAL A 27 -1.39 -11.92 -7.97
C VAL A 27 -0.23 -11.09 -7.41
N CYS A 28 0.97 -11.65 -7.39
CA CYS A 28 2.15 -10.95 -6.89
C CYS A 28 2.48 -9.73 -7.74
N ALA A 29 2.40 -9.86 -9.06
CA ALA A 29 2.65 -8.73 -9.96
C ALA A 29 1.61 -7.62 -9.78
N ASP A 30 0.35 -7.99 -9.61
CA ASP A 30 -0.73 -7.03 -9.38
C ASP A 30 -0.57 -6.35 -8.02
N ALA A 31 -0.18 -7.09 -7.00
CA ALA A 31 0.06 -6.53 -5.66
C ALA A 31 1.20 -5.51 -5.70
N GLN A 32 2.26 -5.81 -6.46
CA GLN A 32 3.38 -4.89 -6.61
C GLN A 32 2.94 -3.60 -7.29
N ARG A 33 2.12 -3.69 -8.34
CA ARG A 33 1.61 -2.52 -9.04
C ARG A 33 0.70 -1.69 -8.14
N ALA A 34 -0.17 -2.35 -7.37
CA ALA A 34 -1.06 -1.67 -6.45
C ALA A 34 -0.27 -0.93 -5.37
N ALA A 35 0.76 -1.57 -4.82
CA ALA A 35 1.62 -0.96 -3.81
C ALA A 35 2.36 0.26 -4.37
N SER A 36 2.89 0.15 -5.58
CA SER A 36 3.58 1.26 -6.24
C SER A 36 2.63 2.44 -6.50
N ALA A 37 1.41 2.15 -6.95
CA ALA A 37 0.39 3.17 -7.16
C ALA A 37 0.02 3.86 -5.84
N MET A 38 -0.04 3.11 -4.74
CA MET A 38 -0.33 3.67 -3.43
C MET A 38 0.77 4.64 -2.97
N LEU A 39 2.04 4.31 -3.24
CA LEU A 39 3.15 5.22 -2.94
C LEU A 39 3.05 6.52 -3.74
N ASP A 40 2.73 6.41 -5.02
CA ASP A 40 2.54 7.59 -5.87
C ASP A 40 1.40 8.44 -5.34
N PHE A 41 0.32 7.82 -4.88
CA PHE A 41 -0.81 8.51 -4.30
C PHE A 41 -0.41 9.27 -3.03
N CYS A 42 0.33 8.63 -2.14
CA CYS A 42 0.83 9.28 -0.92
C CYS A 42 1.69 10.50 -1.23
N ARG A 43 2.58 10.36 -2.21
CA ARG A 43 3.46 11.45 -2.65
C ARG A 43 2.66 12.62 -3.23
N SER A 44 1.68 12.31 -4.08
CA SER A 44 0.83 13.33 -4.70
C SER A 44 -0.01 14.06 -3.66
N LEU A 45 -0.56 13.33 -2.70
CA LEU A 45 -1.32 13.93 -1.59
C LEU A 45 -0.45 14.88 -0.78
N LYS A 46 0.76 14.43 -0.43
CA LYS A 46 1.70 15.27 0.31
C LYS A 46 2.05 16.53 -0.47
N THR A 47 2.31 16.39 -1.75
CA THR A 47 2.65 17.52 -2.61
C THR A 47 1.47 18.52 -2.67
N MET A 48 0.26 18.04 -2.84
CA MET A 48 -0.91 18.90 -2.85
C MET A 48 -1.08 19.67 -1.54
N ARG A 49 -0.86 18.99 -0.41
CA ARG A 49 -0.92 19.62 0.90
C ARG A 49 0.15 20.70 1.07
N ASP A 50 1.40 20.36 0.77
CA ASP A 50 2.54 21.23 1.05
C ASP A 50 2.61 22.42 0.12
N THR A 51 2.21 22.28 -1.13
CA THR A 51 2.21 23.40 -2.08
C THR A 51 0.96 24.26 -2.01
N ARG A 52 -0.09 23.77 -1.36
CA ARG A 52 -1.40 24.44 -1.28
C ARG A 52 -2.03 24.71 -2.65
N LEU A 53 -1.66 23.93 -3.66
CA LEU A 53 -2.24 24.10 -5.00
C LEU A 53 -3.74 23.85 -5.03
N TYR A 54 -4.30 23.19 -4.01
CA TYR A 54 -5.76 23.02 -3.91
C TYR A 54 -6.52 24.35 -3.89
N THR A 55 -5.86 25.45 -3.51
CA THR A 55 -6.51 26.77 -3.53
C THR A 55 -6.89 27.19 -4.93
N GLU A 56 -6.12 26.79 -5.93
CA GLU A 56 -6.43 27.07 -7.33
C GLU A 56 -7.67 26.33 -7.80
N LEU A 57 -8.10 25.29 -7.07
CA LEU A 57 -9.30 24.54 -7.36
C LEU A 57 -10.51 25.01 -6.58
N GLY A 58 -10.38 26.15 -5.88
CA GLY A 58 -11.46 26.71 -5.09
C GLY A 58 -11.66 26.08 -3.73
N CYS A 59 -10.68 25.31 -3.24
CA CYS A 59 -10.75 24.69 -1.92
C CYS A 59 -10.11 25.58 -0.88
N THR A 60 -10.72 25.65 0.31
CA THR A 60 -10.27 26.55 1.35
C THR A 60 -9.17 25.96 2.23
N SER A 61 -9.08 24.63 2.26
CA SER A 61 -8.10 23.91 3.06
C SER A 61 -7.80 22.57 2.41
N PHE A 62 -6.75 21.91 2.88
CA PHE A 62 -6.44 20.57 2.43
C PHE A 62 -7.57 19.59 2.81
N ASP A 63 -8.15 19.74 3.99
CA ASP A 63 -9.29 18.91 4.43
C ASP A 63 -10.48 19.09 3.49
N ASP A 64 -10.77 20.32 3.11
CA ASP A 64 -11.82 20.63 2.16
C ASP A 64 -11.56 19.96 0.81
N TYR A 65 -10.32 20.02 0.33
CA TYR A 65 -9.91 19.36 -0.90
C TYR A 65 -10.13 17.85 -0.83
N VAL A 66 -9.67 17.21 0.25
CA VAL A 66 -9.78 15.77 0.44
C VAL A 66 -11.23 15.32 0.43
N GLU A 67 -12.07 16.02 1.18
CA GLU A 67 -13.48 15.64 1.30
C GLU A 67 -14.28 15.90 0.03
N ARG A 68 -14.06 17.05 -0.59
CA ARG A 68 -14.85 17.48 -1.75
C ARG A 68 -14.36 16.92 -3.08
N LYS A 69 -13.04 16.86 -3.28
CA LYS A 69 -12.48 16.48 -4.58
C LYS A 69 -12.05 15.03 -4.64
N ILE A 70 -11.56 14.48 -3.54
CA ILE A 70 -11.03 13.12 -3.51
C ILE A 70 -12.09 12.14 -2.99
N GLY A 71 -12.93 12.59 -2.05
CA GLY A 71 -13.97 11.74 -1.50
C GLY A 71 -13.49 10.74 -0.47
N LEU A 72 -12.34 10.96 0.13
CA LEU A 72 -11.80 10.13 1.19
C LEU A 72 -11.95 10.84 2.53
N LYS A 73 -11.91 10.06 3.61
CA LYS A 73 -11.90 10.61 4.95
C LYS A 73 -10.53 11.20 5.24
N ARG A 74 -10.48 12.39 5.83
CA ARG A 74 -9.21 13.05 6.09
C ARG A 74 -8.28 12.23 6.99
N ARG A 75 -8.83 11.48 7.96
CA ARG A 75 -8.00 10.63 8.83
C ARG A 75 -7.22 9.60 8.00
N GLN A 76 -7.86 8.98 7.02
CA GLN A 76 -7.22 8.01 6.15
C GLN A 76 -6.13 8.67 5.32
N VAL A 77 -6.39 9.86 4.78
CA VAL A 77 -5.42 10.60 3.98
C VAL A 77 -4.22 11.02 4.82
N TYR A 78 -4.44 11.53 6.03
CA TYR A 78 -3.35 11.91 6.93
C TYR A 78 -2.50 10.70 7.33
N ASN A 79 -3.12 9.53 7.52
CA ASN A 79 -2.38 8.31 7.80
C ASN A 79 -1.47 7.92 6.63
N TYR A 80 -1.95 8.05 5.41
CA TYR A 80 -1.14 7.78 4.21
C TYR A 80 0.05 8.75 4.13
N ILE A 81 -0.19 10.03 4.33
CA ILE A 81 0.86 11.05 4.29
C ILE A 81 1.89 10.80 5.41
N GLN A 82 1.42 10.51 6.62
CA GLN A 82 2.30 10.23 7.75
C GLN A 82 3.19 9.03 7.50
N THR A 83 2.63 7.97 6.92
CA THR A 83 3.42 6.79 6.55
C THR A 83 4.53 7.16 5.57
N TYR A 84 4.19 7.95 4.57
CA TYR A 84 5.16 8.40 3.59
C TYR A 84 6.26 9.26 4.22
N GLU A 85 5.89 10.22 5.07
CA GLU A 85 6.84 11.12 5.73
C GLU A 85 7.75 10.38 6.70
N ARG A 86 7.19 9.42 7.46
CA ARG A 86 7.95 8.75 8.49
C ARG A 86 8.92 7.72 7.93
N LEU A 87 8.51 6.96 6.94
CA LEU A 87 9.35 5.90 6.37
C LEU A 87 10.28 6.42 5.27
N GLY A 88 9.85 7.43 4.55
CA GLY A 88 10.62 7.97 3.42
C GLY A 88 10.43 7.17 2.15
N SER A 89 10.70 7.81 1.01
CA SER A 89 10.44 7.21 -0.29
C SER A 89 11.28 5.96 -0.55
N THR A 90 12.52 5.94 -0.09
CA THR A 90 13.43 4.81 -0.31
C THR A 90 12.93 3.55 0.41
N VAL A 91 12.59 3.68 1.70
CA VAL A 91 12.08 2.55 2.49
C VAL A 91 10.76 2.07 1.92
N LEU A 92 9.85 2.99 1.59
CA LEU A 92 8.55 2.63 1.04
C LEU A 92 8.69 1.92 -0.30
N GLN A 93 9.54 2.43 -1.18
CA GLN A 93 9.74 1.84 -2.50
C GLN A 93 10.33 0.44 -2.41
N SER A 94 11.31 0.25 -1.54
CA SER A 94 11.94 -1.05 -1.35
C SER A 94 11.02 -2.08 -0.68
N ASN A 95 9.99 -1.62 0.03
CA ASN A 95 9.10 -2.50 0.79
C ASN A 95 7.63 -2.36 0.37
N ALA A 96 7.38 -1.85 -0.84
CA ALA A 96 6.03 -1.61 -1.33
C ALA A 96 5.18 -2.88 -1.33
N GLN A 97 5.80 -4.04 -1.54
CA GLN A 97 5.10 -5.32 -1.56
C GLN A 97 4.46 -5.68 -0.22
N LEU A 98 4.86 -5.05 0.88
CA LEU A 98 4.24 -5.28 2.18
C LEU A 98 2.79 -4.78 2.24
N GLY A 99 2.47 -3.77 1.44
CA GLY A 99 1.16 -3.15 1.47
C GLY A 99 1.05 -2.07 2.54
N ILE A 100 0.06 -1.19 2.38
CA ILE A 100 -0.07 0.01 3.22
C ILE A 100 -0.30 -0.31 4.69
N THR A 101 -1.05 -1.37 4.99
CA THR A 101 -1.35 -1.72 6.39
C THR A 101 -0.09 -2.06 7.17
N LYS A 102 0.77 -2.92 6.59
CA LYS A 102 2.03 -3.29 7.26
C LYS A 102 2.99 -2.11 7.33
N LEU A 103 3.02 -1.28 6.29
CA LEU A 103 3.85 -0.07 6.28
C LEU A 103 3.40 0.91 7.37
N GLN A 104 2.09 1.07 7.56
CA GLN A 104 1.57 1.90 8.66
C GLN A 104 1.95 1.34 10.02
N LEU A 105 1.92 0.02 10.18
CA LEU A 105 2.34 -0.61 11.43
C LEU A 105 3.83 -0.38 11.73
N LEU A 106 4.67 -0.32 10.70
CA LEU A 106 6.08 0.03 10.87
C LEU A 106 6.24 1.41 11.53
N CYS A 107 5.36 2.35 11.23
CA CYS A 107 5.41 3.68 11.81
C CYS A 107 5.17 3.66 13.31
N GLU A 108 4.47 2.64 13.83
CA GLU A 108 4.15 2.52 15.24
C GLU A 108 5.21 1.75 16.02
N ILE A 109 6.12 1.08 15.33
CA ILE A 109 7.18 0.31 15.98
C ILE A 109 8.32 1.24 16.39
N SER A 110 8.73 1.13 17.64
CA SER A 110 9.83 1.92 18.18
C SER A 110 11.17 1.32 17.82
N ALA A 111 11.47 1.27 16.54
CA ALA A 111 12.76 0.77 16.07
C ALA A 111 13.66 1.96 15.73
N PRO A 112 14.88 2.03 16.27
CA PRO A 112 15.77 3.15 15.98
C PRO A 112 16.27 3.14 14.54
N ASP A 113 16.30 1.97 13.89
CA ASP A 113 16.76 1.81 12.53
C ASP A 113 15.78 0.93 11.76
N ILE A 114 14.88 1.56 11.00
CA ILE A 114 13.85 0.84 10.25
C ILE A 114 14.45 -0.10 9.20
N PRO A 115 15.44 0.30 8.38
CA PRO A 115 16.06 -0.64 7.44
C PRO A 115 16.65 -1.87 8.11
N ALA A 116 17.35 -1.71 9.23
CA ALA A 116 17.91 -2.84 9.98
C ALA A 116 16.80 -3.74 10.51
N PHE A 117 15.73 -3.15 11.03
CA PHE A 117 14.58 -3.91 11.53
C PHE A 117 13.97 -4.76 10.41
N LEU A 118 13.85 -4.21 9.22
CA LEU A 118 13.29 -4.93 8.08
C LEU A 118 14.19 -6.09 7.62
N GLU A 119 15.50 -5.93 7.74
CA GLU A 119 16.43 -7.01 7.42
C GLU A 119 16.35 -8.16 8.42
N GLU A 120 16.11 -7.83 9.70
CA GLU A 120 16.05 -8.82 10.77
C GLU A 120 14.69 -9.54 10.84
N ASN A 121 13.64 -8.95 10.29
CA ASN A 121 12.28 -9.46 10.42
C ASN A 121 11.62 -9.60 9.06
N ASN A 122 11.14 -10.80 8.75
CA ASN A 122 10.45 -11.05 7.48
C ASN A 122 8.97 -10.67 7.61
N LEU A 123 8.67 -9.40 7.49
CA LEU A 123 7.29 -8.92 7.60
C LEU A 123 6.40 -9.41 6.47
N ALA A 124 6.96 -9.69 5.30
CA ALA A 124 6.20 -10.20 4.18
C ALA A 124 5.57 -11.56 4.49
N GLY A 125 6.26 -12.37 5.29
CA GLY A 125 5.75 -13.68 5.72
C GLY A 125 4.92 -13.64 6.99
N MET A 126 4.71 -12.47 7.59
CA MET A 126 3.98 -12.34 8.84
C MET A 126 2.57 -11.81 8.61
N THR A 127 1.62 -12.25 9.43
CA THR A 127 0.28 -11.67 9.42
C THR A 127 0.28 -10.32 10.15
N VAL A 128 -0.75 -9.52 9.91
CA VAL A 128 -0.92 -8.24 10.62
C VAL A 128 -0.98 -8.48 12.13
N ALA A 129 -1.67 -9.53 12.57
CA ALA A 129 -1.76 -9.86 14.00
C ALA A 129 -0.39 -10.17 14.59
N GLU A 130 0.46 -10.90 13.87
CA GLU A 130 1.80 -11.22 14.34
C GLU A 130 2.67 -9.97 14.47
N ILE A 131 2.58 -9.06 13.50
CA ILE A 131 3.32 -7.79 13.53
C ILE A 131 2.86 -6.94 14.72
N LYS A 132 1.57 -6.90 15.01
CA LYS A 132 1.04 -6.12 16.13
C LYS A 132 1.52 -6.62 17.49
N ARG A 133 1.93 -7.87 17.59
CA ARG A 133 2.45 -8.44 18.83
C ARG A 133 3.92 -8.10 19.10
N MET A 134 4.58 -7.50 18.14
CA MET A 134 5.99 -7.13 18.29
C MET A 134 6.16 -5.86 19.18
#